data_e947bd47f9e24273d7fb9525aef7924a
#
_entry.id   e947bd47f9e24273d7fb9525aef7924a
#
_cell.length_a   1.000
_cell.length_b   1.000
_cell.length_c   1.000
_cell.angle_alpha   90.00
_cell.angle_beta   90.00
_cell.angle_gamma   90.00
#
_symmetry.space_group_name_H-M   'P 1'
#
loop_
_entity.id
_entity.type
_entity.pdbx_description
1 polymer ?
#
loop_
_entity_poly.entity_id
_entity_poly.type
_entity_poly.pdbx_seq_one_letter_code
_entity_poly.pdbx_strand_id
1 'polypeptide(L)'
;MRQVFYRSLPYNADDFITLYKTLSAHKEQHILLESGRSGNYSMFGTNPIAVLEGWENHLNVVNQSGRQEKIEGDPLLAMKQWMSRYEMAYDETLPDFQGGAMGFISYDYARKIEKLPELAKDDLETPLLYFLVFNEMAVFDYENQIIWLMKIGEANKVDSCQRWLDEMEHMCCVIASSSTATHSHQFDGSLQSEDLQVSMTDSEFQDAVKRIKDYISQGDLFQVNLSVRQSRPLVANPLNIYSALRKLNPSPYMSYMHTPHFQIVSGSPELLVKKKRDEISTRPIAGTRSRGA
;
A
#
# COMPACT_ATOMS: atom_id res chain seq x y z
N MET A 1 16.15 -24.71 -3.59
CA MET A 1 14.80 -24.27 -4.05
C MET A 1 14.18 -23.48 -2.93
N ARG A 2 13.54 -22.32 -3.22
CA ARG A 2 12.80 -21.53 -2.25
C ARG A 2 11.40 -22.08 -2.09
N GLN A 3 10.88 -22.02 -0.87
CA GLN A 3 9.51 -22.45 -0.53
C GLN A 3 8.95 -21.58 0.58
N VAL A 4 7.63 -21.60 0.73
CA VAL A 4 6.93 -20.93 1.82
C VAL A 4 6.84 -21.87 3.02
N PHE A 5 7.32 -21.41 4.16
CA PHE A 5 7.05 -21.99 5.47
C PHE A 5 5.92 -21.18 6.08
N TYR A 6 4.94 -21.82 6.65
CA TYR A 6 3.78 -21.11 7.17
C TYR A 6 3.20 -21.75 8.43
N ARG A 7 2.43 -20.95 9.14
CA ARG A 7 1.56 -21.34 10.24
C ARG A 7 0.27 -20.54 10.15
N SER A 8 -0.84 -21.18 10.46
CA SER A 8 -2.13 -20.51 10.53
C SER A 8 -2.77 -20.77 11.90
N LEU A 9 -3.44 -19.76 12.44
CA LEU A 9 -4.15 -19.85 13.71
C LEU A 9 -5.40 -18.98 13.70
N PRO A 10 -6.44 -19.32 14.49
CA PRO A 10 -7.60 -18.46 14.68
C PRO A 10 -7.16 -17.08 15.20
N TYR A 11 -7.66 -16.02 14.61
CA TYR A 11 -7.28 -14.65 14.95
C TYR A 11 -8.43 -13.69 14.61
N ASN A 12 -8.39 -12.47 15.13
CA ASN A 12 -9.35 -11.45 14.77
C ASN A 12 -8.68 -10.20 14.16
N ALA A 13 -9.48 -9.38 13.51
CA ALA A 13 -8.99 -8.24 12.75
C ALA A 13 -8.35 -7.13 13.62
N ASP A 14 -8.84 -6.93 14.85
CA ASP A 14 -8.29 -5.89 15.74
C ASP A 14 -6.94 -6.31 16.32
N ASP A 15 -6.79 -7.60 16.65
CA ASP A 15 -5.52 -8.17 17.06
C ASP A 15 -4.49 -8.16 15.93
N PHE A 16 -4.94 -8.37 14.66
CA PHE A 16 -4.06 -8.26 13.49
C PHE A 16 -3.47 -6.85 13.35
N ILE A 17 -4.27 -5.81 13.56
CA ILE A 17 -3.79 -4.42 13.54
C ILE A 17 -2.87 -4.14 14.75
N THR A 18 -3.19 -4.70 15.90
CA THR A 18 -2.33 -4.58 17.08
C THR A 18 -0.98 -5.26 16.87
N LEU A 19 -0.96 -6.43 16.26
CA LEU A 19 0.26 -7.13 15.87
C LEU A 19 1.11 -6.28 14.91
N TYR A 20 0.49 -5.73 13.85
CA TYR A 20 1.17 -4.81 12.94
C TYR A 20 1.80 -3.62 13.67
N LYS A 21 1.05 -2.93 14.52
CA LYS A 21 1.54 -1.78 15.30
C LYS A 21 2.72 -2.15 16.19
N THR A 22 2.66 -3.32 16.83
CA THR A 22 3.73 -3.82 17.71
C THR A 22 5.00 -4.11 16.91
N LEU A 23 4.88 -4.80 15.77
CA LEU A 23 6.03 -5.19 14.96
C LEU A 23 6.66 -4.01 14.19
N SER A 24 5.88 -2.99 13.87
CA SER A 24 6.33 -1.81 13.10
C SER A 24 6.84 -0.66 13.97
N ALA A 25 6.65 -0.68 15.30
CA ALA A 25 6.87 0.46 16.21
C ALA A 25 8.25 1.12 16.12
N HIS A 26 9.29 0.35 15.76
CA HIS A 26 10.68 0.84 15.63
C HIS A 26 11.27 0.55 14.24
N LYS A 27 10.42 0.39 13.23
CA LYS A 27 10.85 0.10 11.86
C LYS A 27 10.67 1.34 11.00
N GLU A 28 11.67 1.62 10.17
CA GLU A 28 11.64 2.74 9.23
C GLU A 28 10.94 2.39 7.90
N GLN A 29 10.76 1.09 7.62
CA GLN A 29 10.21 0.62 6.36
C GLN A 29 9.25 -0.52 6.61
N HIS A 30 7.97 -0.24 6.44
CA HIS A 30 6.91 -1.22 6.60
C HIS A 30 5.67 -0.80 5.82
N ILE A 31 4.80 -1.75 5.55
CA ILE A 31 3.56 -1.51 4.81
C ILE A 31 2.44 -2.40 5.36
N LEU A 32 1.25 -1.82 5.44
CA LEU A 32 -0.01 -2.49 5.72
C LEU A 32 -0.96 -2.23 4.56
N LEU A 33 -1.51 -3.29 4.00
CA LEU A 33 -2.58 -3.27 3.00
C LEU A 33 -3.81 -3.91 3.63
N GLU A 34 -4.94 -3.20 3.65
CA GLU A 34 -6.18 -3.72 4.21
C GLU A 34 -7.28 -3.76 3.15
N SER A 35 -7.96 -4.89 3.09
CA SER A 35 -9.26 -4.97 2.45
C SER A 35 -10.30 -4.53 3.48
N GLY A 36 -10.91 -3.37 3.25
CA GLY A 36 -12.01 -2.92 4.09
C GLY A 36 -13.23 -3.86 4.05
N ARG A 37 -14.44 -3.32 4.11
CA ARG A 37 -15.69 -4.09 4.28
C ARG A 37 -16.01 -5.17 3.22
N SER A 38 -15.29 -5.25 2.11
CA SER A 38 -15.65 -6.11 0.97
C SER A 38 -14.51 -6.97 0.41
N GLY A 39 -13.34 -6.96 1.03
CA GLY A 39 -12.19 -7.76 0.58
C GLY A 39 -11.94 -8.96 1.46
N ASN A 40 -11.17 -9.92 0.96
CA ASN A 40 -10.94 -11.18 1.64
C ASN A 40 -9.73 -11.15 2.57
N TYR A 41 -8.72 -10.32 2.28
CA TYR A 41 -7.44 -10.36 2.96
C TYR A 41 -6.93 -8.98 3.36
N SER A 42 -6.32 -8.89 4.53
CA SER A 42 -5.37 -7.83 4.88
C SER A 42 -3.99 -8.42 5.05
N MET A 43 -2.94 -7.64 4.75
CA MET A 43 -1.57 -8.15 4.81
C MET A 43 -0.60 -7.06 5.22
N PHE A 44 0.49 -7.46 5.86
CA PHE A 44 1.58 -6.55 6.15
C PHE A 44 2.96 -7.21 6.09
N GLY A 45 3.97 -6.37 5.87
CA GLY A 45 5.37 -6.68 6.06
C GLY A 45 6.07 -5.56 6.82
N THR A 46 6.95 -5.93 7.74
CA THR A 46 7.65 -4.97 8.63
C THR A 46 9.17 -5.06 8.58
N ASN A 47 9.70 -6.01 7.83
CA ASN A 47 11.14 -6.26 7.74
C ASN A 47 11.54 -6.61 6.30
N PRO A 48 11.59 -5.59 5.41
CA PRO A 48 11.91 -5.84 4.00
C PRO A 48 13.34 -6.35 3.82
N ILE A 49 13.53 -7.32 2.93
CA ILE A 49 14.85 -7.81 2.52
C ILE A 49 15.54 -6.89 1.51
N ALA A 50 14.75 -6.07 0.82
CA ALA A 50 15.23 -5.05 -0.09
C ALA A 50 14.21 -3.94 -0.27
N VAL A 51 14.70 -2.75 -0.61
CA VAL A 51 13.95 -1.59 -1.05
C VAL A 51 14.30 -1.32 -2.49
N LEU A 52 13.29 -1.15 -3.33
CA LEU A 52 13.39 -0.85 -4.75
C LEU A 52 12.85 0.54 -4.99
N GLU A 53 13.69 1.44 -5.44
CA GLU A 53 13.35 2.84 -5.65
C GLU A 53 13.64 3.23 -7.10
N GLY A 54 12.60 3.41 -7.90
CA GLY A 54 12.70 3.68 -9.32
C GLY A 54 12.58 5.15 -9.66
N TRP A 55 13.54 5.64 -10.40
CA TRP A 55 13.61 7.00 -10.94
C TRP A 55 13.50 6.97 -12.47
N GLU A 56 13.64 8.13 -13.10
CA GLU A 56 13.41 8.30 -14.54
C GLU A 56 14.12 7.24 -15.40
N ASN A 57 15.41 6.98 -15.13
CA ASN A 57 16.24 6.12 -15.98
C ASN A 57 17.03 5.06 -15.20
N HIS A 58 16.64 4.77 -13.95
CA HIS A 58 17.31 3.76 -13.16
C HIS A 58 16.45 3.24 -12.00
N LEU A 59 16.82 2.08 -11.51
CA LEU A 59 16.33 1.49 -10.27
C LEU A 59 17.47 1.43 -9.26
N ASN A 60 17.27 2.04 -8.10
CA ASN A 60 18.11 1.82 -6.93
C ASN A 60 17.57 0.66 -6.11
N VAL A 61 18.44 -0.23 -5.71
CA VAL A 61 18.12 -1.36 -4.83
C VAL A 61 19.01 -1.28 -3.60
N VAL A 62 18.37 -1.25 -2.43
CA VAL A 62 19.08 -1.31 -1.14
C VAL A 62 18.63 -2.57 -0.42
N ASN A 63 19.55 -3.51 -0.18
CA ASN A 63 19.22 -4.74 0.53
C ASN A 63 19.34 -4.56 2.07
N GLN A 64 18.86 -5.54 2.82
CA GLN A 64 18.86 -5.55 4.28
C GLN A 64 20.27 -5.38 4.91
N SER A 65 21.34 -5.75 4.21
CA SER A 65 22.72 -5.52 4.66
C SER A 65 23.25 -4.12 4.35
N GLY A 66 22.44 -3.25 3.76
CA GLY A 66 22.83 -1.90 3.33
C GLY A 66 23.59 -1.86 2.00
N ARG A 67 23.78 -3.01 1.32
CA ARG A 67 24.40 -3.03 -0.01
C ARG A 67 23.48 -2.37 -1.03
N GLN A 68 24.03 -1.45 -1.79
CA GLN A 68 23.35 -0.72 -2.85
C GLN A 68 23.71 -1.28 -4.22
N GLU A 69 22.74 -1.36 -5.10
CA GLU A 69 22.86 -1.72 -6.51
C GLU A 69 22.08 -0.69 -7.32
N LYS A 70 22.69 -0.08 -8.33
CA LYS A 70 22.01 0.80 -9.29
C LYS A 70 21.90 0.07 -10.63
N ILE A 71 20.68 -0.03 -11.14
CA ILE A 71 20.39 -0.72 -12.42
C ILE A 71 19.87 0.34 -13.39
N GLU A 72 20.61 0.61 -14.45
CA GLU A 72 20.24 1.60 -15.46
C GLU A 72 19.12 1.08 -16.36
N GLY A 73 18.29 2.00 -16.85
CA GLY A 73 17.17 1.74 -17.75
C GLY A 73 15.81 1.99 -17.12
N ASP A 74 14.76 1.47 -17.77
CA ASP A 74 13.39 1.59 -17.27
C ASP A 74 13.25 0.92 -15.90
N PRO A 75 12.78 1.65 -14.85
CA PRO A 75 12.78 1.13 -13.49
C PRO A 75 11.84 -0.05 -13.27
N LEU A 76 10.70 -0.13 -13.98
CA LEU A 76 9.77 -1.25 -13.85
C LEU A 76 10.31 -2.53 -14.51
N LEU A 77 10.97 -2.40 -15.66
CA LEU A 77 11.64 -3.52 -16.31
C LEU A 77 12.84 -4.00 -15.47
N ALA A 78 13.63 -3.08 -14.93
CA ALA A 78 14.73 -3.39 -14.02
C ALA A 78 14.21 -4.11 -12.75
N MET A 79 13.12 -3.64 -12.15
CA MET A 79 12.46 -4.29 -11.03
C MET A 79 12.03 -5.71 -11.39
N LYS A 80 11.35 -5.91 -12.53
CA LYS A 80 10.94 -7.24 -13.00
C LYS A 80 12.13 -8.18 -13.13
N GLN A 81 13.22 -7.74 -13.74
CA GLN A 81 14.45 -8.52 -13.89
C GLN A 81 15.09 -8.82 -12.53
N TRP A 82 15.13 -7.84 -11.63
CA TRP A 82 15.68 -8.04 -10.30
C TRP A 82 14.86 -9.04 -9.48
N MET A 83 13.52 -8.93 -9.52
CA MET A 83 12.60 -9.82 -8.82
C MET A 83 12.62 -11.26 -9.33
N SER A 84 13.00 -11.53 -10.58
CA SER A 84 13.10 -12.90 -11.10
C SER A 84 14.05 -13.79 -10.31
N ARG A 85 15.01 -13.22 -9.59
CA ARG A 85 15.91 -13.94 -8.65
C ARG A 85 15.15 -14.58 -7.47
N TYR A 86 13.92 -14.15 -7.23
CA TYR A 86 13.06 -14.54 -6.08
C TYR A 86 11.87 -15.39 -6.51
N GLU A 87 11.81 -15.81 -7.77
CA GLU A 87 10.75 -16.68 -8.25
C GLU A 87 10.70 -17.99 -7.47
N MET A 88 9.47 -18.42 -7.15
CA MET A 88 9.17 -19.67 -6.48
C MET A 88 7.85 -20.24 -7.00
N ALA A 89 7.59 -21.52 -6.73
CA ALA A 89 6.31 -22.14 -7.05
C ALA A 89 5.20 -21.50 -6.20
N TYR A 90 4.08 -21.21 -6.83
CA TYR A 90 2.88 -20.71 -6.16
C TYR A 90 2.09 -21.88 -5.56
N ASP A 91 1.71 -21.78 -4.28
CA ASP A 91 0.91 -22.76 -3.58
C ASP A 91 -0.56 -22.29 -3.51
N GLU A 92 -1.46 -23.04 -4.11
CA GLU A 92 -2.89 -22.68 -4.18
C GLU A 92 -3.64 -22.85 -2.87
N THR A 93 -3.07 -23.54 -1.91
CA THR A 93 -3.66 -23.74 -0.59
C THR A 93 -3.41 -22.56 0.35
N LEU A 94 -2.54 -21.62 -0.04
CA LEU A 94 -2.20 -20.44 0.71
C LEU A 94 -2.92 -19.18 0.16
N PRO A 95 -2.96 -18.09 0.94
CA PRO A 95 -3.46 -16.80 0.46
C PRO A 95 -2.76 -16.33 -0.83
N ASP A 96 -3.45 -15.49 -1.61
CA ASP A 96 -2.95 -14.97 -2.89
C ASP A 96 -1.55 -14.33 -2.79
N PHE A 97 -1.25 -13.63 -1.72
CA PHE A 97 0.07 -13.03 -1.48
C PHE A 97 0.93 -13.93 -0.61
N GLN A 98 1.95 -14.53 -1.20
CA GLN A 98 2.85 -15.49 -0.55
C GLN A 98 4.28 -14.95 -0.40
N GLY A 99 4.47 -13.65 -0.61
CA GLY A 99 5.73 -12.93 -0.59
C GLY A 99 5.97 -12.17 -1.87
N GLY A 100 7.00 -11.34 -1.88
CA GLY A 100 7.32 -10.48 -3.02
C GLY A 100 7.34 -9.01 -2.64
N ALA A 101 6.90 -8.15 -3.54
CA ALA A 101 7.01 -6.71 -3.39
C ALA A 101 5.65 -6.06 -3.11
N MET A 102 5.59 -5.19 -2.11
CA MET A 102 4.47 -4.30 -1.81
C MET A 102 4.94 -2.85 -1.89
N GLY A 103 4.17 -1.99 -2.55
CA GLY A 103 4.56 -0.59 -2.73
C GLY A 103 3.63 0.15 -3.67
N PHE A 104 4.15 1.14 -4.40
CA PHE A 104 3.38 1.91 -5.36
C PHE A 104 4.14 2.15 -6.65
N ILE A 105 3.38 2.42 -7.70
CA ILE A 105 3.83 3.04 -8.95
C ILE A 105 3.13 4.38 -9.03
N SER A 106 3.88 5.48 -9.22
CA SER A 106 3.32 6.81 -9.31
C SER A 106 2.48 6.99 -10.57
N TYR A 107 1.54 7.92 -10.52
CA TYR A 107 0.75 8.29 -11.71
C TYR A 107 1.65 8.73 -12.87
N ASP A 108 2.75 9.42 -12.57
CA ASP A 108 3.67 9.94 -13.57
C ASP A 108 4.46 8.87 -14.32
N TYR A 109 4.46 7.61 -13.84
CA TYR A 109 5.00 6.49 -14.61
C TYR A 109 4.28 6.32 -15.97
N ALA A 110 3.04 6.81 -16.09
CA ALA A 110 2.31 6.82 -17.36
C ALA A 110 3.09 7.53 -18.49
N ARG A 111 3.96 8.50 -18.17
CA ARG A 111 4.83 9.20 -19.13
C ARG A 111 5.89 8.30 -19.76
N LYS A 112 6.18 7.15 -19.15
CA LYS A 112 7.05 6.11 -19.74
C LYS A 112 6.33 5.28 -20.81
N ILE A 113 5.00 5.24 -20.75
CA ILE A 113 4.14 4.44 -21.62
C ILE A 113 3.55 5.32 -22.71
N GLU A 114 3.09 6.52 -22.34
CA GLU A 114 2.38 7.45 -23.21
C GLU A 114 3.12 8.79 -23.33
N LYS A 115 3.04 9.41 -24.49
CA LYS A 115 3.59 10.76 -24.70
C LYS A 115 2.64 11.80 -24.11
N LEU A 116 2.84 12.15 -22.86
CA LEU A 116 2.04 13.11 -22.12
C LEU A 116 2.79 14.45 -21.93
N PRO A 117 2.09 15.60 -21.91
CA PRO A 117 2.72 16.88 -21.66
C PRO A 117 3.18 17.00 -20.19
N GLU A 118 4.33 17.64 -19.95
CA GLU A 118 4.88 17.92 -18.63
C GLU A 118 4.48 19.33 -18.20
N LEU A 119 3.23 19.52 -17.77
CA LEU A 119 2.69 20.82 -17.39
C LEU A 119 2.67 21.01 -15.86
N ALA A 120 2.61 19.91 -15.10
CA ALA A 120 2.59 19.98 -13.64
C ALA A 120 4.01 20.09 -13.09
N LYS A 121 4.17 20.90 -12.03
CA LYS A 121 5.41 20.96 -11.29
C LYS A 121 5.51 19.76 -10.35
N ASP A 122 6.62 19.04 -10.43
CA ASP A 122 6.96 18.03 -9.40
C ASP A 122 7.60 18.76 -8.20
N ASP A 123 6.83 18.89 -7.14
CA ASP A 123 7.24 19.52 -5.88
C ASP A 123 7.27 18.54 -4.70
N LEU A 124 6.96 17.27 -4.94
CA LEU A 124 7.03 16.20 -3.95
C LEU A 124 8.30 15.37 -4.10
N GLU A 125 8.93 15.41 -5.27
CA GLU A 125 10.18 14.68 -5.59
C GLU A 125 10.10 13.20 -5.16
N THR A 126 8.93 12.57 -5.41
CA THR A 126 8.73 11.16 -5.09
C THR A 126 9.21 10.27 -6.24
N PRO A 127 9.73 9.07 -5.95
CA PRO A 127 10.16 8.16 -7.01
C PRO A 127 8.98 7.69 -7.88
N LEU A 128 9.27 7.31 -9.13
CA LEU A 128 8.26 6.77 -10.06
C LEU A 128 7.70 5.42 -9.57
N LEU A 129 8.50 4.66 -8.85
CA LEU A 129 8.06 3.47 -8.12
C LEU A 129 8.85 3.30 -6.83
N TYR A 130 8.19 2.78 -5.81
CA TYR A 130 8.81 2.45 -4.54
C TYR A 130 8.21 1.15 -4.00
N PHE A 131 9.03 0.13 -3.83
CA PHE A 131 8.59 -1.18 -3.37
C PHE A 131 9.48 -1.71 -2.25
N LEU A 132 8.83 -2.28 -1.26
CA LEU A 132 9.44 -3.06 -0.18
C LEU A 132 9.28 -4.54 -0.51
N VAL A 133 10.39 -5.27 -0.56
CA VAL A 133 10.39 -6.70 -0.87
C VAL A 133 10.44 -7.52 0.42
N PHE A 134 9.49 -8.42 0.58
CA PHE A 134 9.33 -9.21 1.81
C PHE A 134 9.48 -10.69 1.56
N ASN A 135 10.18 -11.34 2.48
CA ASN A 135 10.18 -12.79 2.67
C ASN A 135 9.52 -13.22 3.99
N GLU A 136 9.08 -12.27 4.81
CA GLU A 136 8.36 -12.44 6.07
C GLU A 136 7.09 -11.58 6.02
N MET A 137 5.93 -12.19 6.24
CA MET A 137 4.66 -11.49 6.16
C MET A 137 3.59 -12.15 7.00
N ALA A 138 2.58 -11.36 7.36
CA ALA A 138 1.34 -11.85 7.93
C ALA A 138 0.17 -11.48 7.02
N VAL A 139 -0.75 -12.42 6.82
CA VAL A 139 -1.98 -12.23 6.06
C VAL A 139 -3.16 -12.64 6.93
N PHE A 140 -4.14 -11.77 7.06
CA PHE A 140 -5.39 -12.05 7.77
C PHE A 140 -6.49 -12.37 6.76
N ASP A 141 -7.14 -13.48 6.96
CA ASP A 141 -8.28 -13.97 6.17
C ASP A 141 -9.58 -13.63 6.90
N TYR A 142 -10.36 -12.72 6.31
CA TYR A 142 -11.63 -12.27 6.89
C TYR A 142 -12.73 -13.33 6.82
N GLU A 143 -12.71 -14.21 5.84
CA GLU A 143 -13.72 -15.25 5.66
C GLU A 143 -13.56 -16.34 6.71
N ASN A 144 -12.33 -16.78 6.91
CA ASN A 144 -12.02 -17.90 7.81
C ASN A 144 -11.64 -17.44 9.22
N GLN A 145 -11.47 -16.12 9.47
CA GLN A 145 -11.02 -15.54 10.74
C GLN A 145 -9.71 -16.19 11.24
N ILE A 146 -8.75 -16.27 10.34
CA ILE A 146 -7.41 -16.83 10.63
C ILE A 146 -6.32 -15.86 10.19
N ILE A 147 -5.20 -15.90 10.89
CA ILE A 147 -3.95 -15.29 10.46
C ILE A 147 -3.03 -16.34 9.87
N TRP A 148 -2.44 -16.01 8.73
CA TRP A 148 -1.36 -16.75 8.09
C TRP A 148 -0.05 -16.03 8.36
N LEU A 149 0.87 -16.69 9.05
CA LEU A 149 2.25 -16.27 9.25
C LEU A 149 3.09 -17.00 8.22
N MET A 150 3.77 -16.28 7.33
CA MET A 150 4.48 -16.89 6.21
C MET A 150 5.90 -16.37 6.12
N LYS A 151 6.84 -17.28 5.89
CA LYS A 151 8.25 -16.97 5.66
C LYS A 151 8.79 -17.74 4.47
N ILE A 152 9.38 -17.02 3.52
CA ILE A 152 10.07 -17.63 2.38
C ILE A 152 11.50 -17.98 2.81
N GLY A 153 11.86 -19.22 2.64
CA GLY A 153 13.20 -19.73 2.95
C GLY A 153 13.70 -20.76 1.94
N GLU A 154 14.98 -21.01 1.98
CA GLU A 154 15.61 -22.12 1.26
C GLU A 154 15.42 -23.42 2.05
N ALA A 155 15.33 -24.55 1.34
CA ALA A 155 15.11 -25.86 1.96
C ALA A 155 16.17 -26.27 3.01
N ASN A 156 17.36 -25.66 2.96
CA ASN A 156 18.43 -25.87 3.93
C ASN A 156 18.35 -24.93 5.17
N LYS A 157 17.37 -24.02 5.22
CA LYS A 157 17.18 -23.04 6.32
C LYS A 157 15.91 -23.30 7.13
N VAL A 158 15.45 -24.54 7.19
CA VAL A 158 14.19 -24.94 7.86
C VAL A 158 14.17 -24.45 9.33
N ASP A 159 15.23 -24.68 10.10
CA ASP A 159 15.27 -24.31 11.52
C ASP A 159 15.11 -22.81 11.77
N SER A 160 15.67 -21.97 10.87
CA SER A 160 15.52 -20.53 10.99
C SER A 160 14.12 -20.04 10.64
N CYS A 161 13.46 -20.69 9.69
CA CYS A 161 12.08 -20.40 9.34
C CYS A 161 11.13 -20.83 10.45
N GLN A 162 11.38 -22.03 11.01
CA GLN A 162 10.56 -22.57 12.10
C GLN A 162 10.65 -21.70 13.37
N ARG A 163 11.86 -21.28 13.79
CA ARG A 163 12.03 -20.37 14.92
C ARG A 163 11.27 -19.05 14.74
N TRP A 164 11.33 -18.45 13.56
CA TRP A 164 10.57 -17.23 13.29
C TRP A 164 9.06 -17.48 13.38
N LEU A 165 8.56 -18.60 12.88
CA LEU A 165 7.14 -18.96 13.00
C LEU A 165 6.73 -19.15 14.46
N ASP A 166 7.56 -19.79 15.29
CA ASP A 166 7.31 -20.00 16.72
C ASP A 166 7.28 -18.67 17.48
N GLU A 167 8.20 -17.75 17.16
CA GLU A 167 8.24 -16.39 17.74
C GLU A 167 6.98 -15.59 17.37
N MET A 168 6.57 -15.65 16.11
CA MET A 168 5.39 -14.93 15.63
C MET A 168 4.10 -15.49 16.20
N GLU A 169 3.96 -16.81 16.29
CA GLU A 169 2.81 -17.46 16.92
C GLU A 169 2.71 -17.08 18.39
N HIS A 170 3.83 -17.12 19.13
CA HIS A 170 3.86 -16.69 20.52
C HIS A 170 3.39 -15.24 20.66
N MET A 171 3.85 -14.34 19.81
CA MET A 171 3.42 -12.93 19.81
C MET A 171 1.92 -12.78 19.53
N CYS A 172 1.38 -13.53 18.57
CA CYS A 172 -0.05 -13.57 18.31
C CYS A 172 -0.85 -14.01 19.54
N CYS A 173 -0.41 -15.06 20.24
CA CYS A 173 -1.06 -15.55 21.45
C CYS A 173 -1.01 -14.51 22.59
N VAL A 174 0.10 -13.81 22.77
CA VAL A 174 0.24 -12.74 23.77
C VAL A 174 -0.72 -11.59 23.49
N ILE A 175 -0.82 -11.14 22.25
CA ILE A 175 -1.73 -10.07 21.85
C ILE A 175 -3.18 -10.49 22.06
N ALA A 176 -3.57 -11.67 21.59
CA ALA A 176 -4.94 -12.17 21.72
C ALA A 176 -5.36 -12.32 23.21
N SER A 177 -4.42 -12.70 24.10
CA SER A 177 -4.71 -12.79 25.54
C SER A 177 -4.75 -11.44 26.27
N SER A 178 -4.14 -10.39 25.71
CA SER A 178 -4.11 -9.04 26.30
C SER A 178 -5.18 -8.09 25.75
N SER A 179 -5.97 -8.49 24.76
CA SER A 179 -6.98 -7.67 24.03
C SER A 179 -8.24 -7.31 24.84
N THR A 180 -8.12 -7.02 26.13
CA THR A 180 -9.24 -6.51 26.93
C THR A 180 -9.29 -4.98 27.05
N ALA A 181 -8.35 -4.24 26.46
CA ALA A 181 -8.26 -2.79 26.59
C ALA A 181 -8.45 -2.07 25.22
N THR A 182 -9.65 -1.56 24.99
CA THR A 182 -9.93 -0.57 23.95
C THR A 182 -9.23 0.75 24.27
N HIS A 183 -8.09 1.01 23.67
CA HIS A 183 -7.48 2.34 23.70
C HIS A 183 -8.21 3.26 22.73
N SER A 184 -9.13 4.08 23.26
CA SER A 184 -9.67 5.22 22.55
C SER A 184 -8.62 6.34 22.51
N HIS A 185 -7.92 6.51 21.40
CA HIS A 185 -7.15 7.72 21.18
C HIS A 185 -8.12 8.87 20.90
N GLN A 186 -8.27 9.78 21.87
CA GLN A 186 -8.95 11.06 21.63
C GLN A 186 -8.03 11.92 20.75
N PHE A 187 -8.55 12.34 19.62
CA PHE A 187 -7.94 13.33 18.77
C PHE A 187 -8.25 14.71 19.38
N ASP A 188 -7.31 15.29 20.11
CA ASP A 188 -7.42 16.67 20.59
C ASP A 188 -6.59 17.58 19.67
N GLY A 189 -7.25 18.15 18.68
CA GLY A 189 -6.64 19.04 17.71
C GLY A 189 -7.66 20.01 17.17
N SER A 190 -7.71 21.23 17.72
CA SER A 190 -8.38 22.36 17.08
C SER A 190 -7.63 22.71 15.80
N LEU A 191 -8.24 22.41 14.66
CA LEU A 191 -7.70 22.72 13.34
C LEU A 191 -7.89 24.22 13.08
N GLN A 192 -6.80 24.99 13.06
CA GLN A 192 -6.83 26.35 12.55
C GLN A 192 -6.80 26.32 11.02
N SER A 193 -7.72 27.01 10.36
CA SER A 193 -7.88 27.03 8.91
C SER A 193 -6.79 27.83 8.17
N GLU A 194 -5.98 28.58 8.90
CA GLU A 194 -5.03 29.54 8.36
C GLU A 194 -3.78 28.94 7.68
N ASP A 195 -3.47 27.67 7.96
CA ASP A 195 -2.30 26.98 7.41
C ASP A 195 -2.61 26.09 6.18
N LEU A 196 -3.82 26.16 5.65
CA LEU A 196 -4.22 25.31 4.54
C LEU A 196 -3.81 25.91 3.19
N GLN A 197 -2.88 25.26 2.51
CA GLN A 197 -2.54 25.56 1.11
C GLN A 197 -3.37 24.67 0.19
N VAL A 198 -3.93 25.24 -0.87
CA VAL A 198 -4.70 24.53 -1.87
C VAL A 198 -4.06 24.65 -3.25
N SER A 199 -4.08 23.60 -4.03
CA SER A 199 -3.52 23.58 -5.39
C SER A 199 -4.37 24.33 -6.42
N MET A 200 -5.62 24.65 -6.07
CA MET A 200 -6.60 25.28 -6.94
C MET A 200 -7.62 26.00 -6.08
N THR A 201 -7.89 27.26 -6.38
CA THR A 201 -8.96 28.04 -5.71
C THR A 201 -10.34 27.56 -6.14
N ASP A 202 -11.37 27.92 -5.38
CA ASP A 202 -12.76 27.59 -5.71
C ASP A 202 -13.17 28.10 -7.10
N SER A 203 -12.73 29.30 -7.48
CA SER A 203 -13.02 29.88 -8.80
C SER A 203 -12.34 29.10 -9.91
N GLU A 204 -11.05 28.78 -9.77
CA GLU A 204 -10.30 27.98 -10.73
C GLU A 204 -10.89 26.57 -10.90
N PHE A 205 -11.33 25.96 -9.78
CA PHE A 205 -12.00 24.67 -9.82
C PHE A 205 -13.32 24.73 -10.59
N GLN A 206 -14.17 25.75 -10.33
CA GLN A 206 -15.43 25.94 -11.03
C GLN A 206 -15.23 26.16 -12.53
N ASP A 207 -14.22 26.96 -12.93
CA ASP A 207 -13.91 27.21 -14.32
C ASP A 207 -13.35 26.00 -15.03
N ALA A 208 -12.55 25.18 -14.33
CA ALA A 208 -12.09 23.89 -14.84
C ALA A 208 -13.28 22.93 -15.08
N VAL A 209 -14.22 22.85 -14.13
CA VAL A 209 -15.42 22.03 -14.28
C VAL A 209 -16.29 22.49 -15.46
N LYS A 210 -16.45 23.81 -15.68
CA LYS A 210 -17.19 24.32 -16.85
C LYS A 210 -16.53 23.85 -18.16
N ARG A 211 -15.21 24.03 -18.29
CA ARG A 211 -14.45 23.57 -19.48
C ARG A 211 -14.57 22.07 -19.71
N ILE A 212 -14.48 21.26 -18.64
CA ILE A 212 -14.67 19.81 -18.74
C ILE A 212 -16.07 19.47 -19.26
N LYS A 213 -17.11 20.15 -18.77
CA LYS A 213 -18.48 19.95 -19.25
C LYS A 213 -18.64 20.32 -20.73
N ASP A 214 -17.95 21.34 -21.20
CA ASP A 214 -17.96 21.73 -22.61
C ASP A 214 -17.28 20.65 -23.48
N TYR A 215 -16.13 20.10 -23.08
CA TYR A 215 -15.48 18.99 -23.77
C TYR A 215 -16.35 17.73 -23.79
N ILE A 216 -17.04 17.41 -22.68
CA ILE A 216 -17.99 16.28 -22.65
C ILE A 216 -19.14 16.52 -23.61
N SER A 217 -19.69 17.75 -23.68
CA SER A 217 -20.79 18.08 -24.59
C SER A 217 -20.40 18.04 -26.08
N GLN A 218 -19.13 18.30 -26.38
CA GLN A 218 -18.56 18.23 -27.74
C GLN A 218 -18.18 16.80 -28.13
N GLY A 219 -18.16 15.86 -27.19
CA GLY A 219 -17.80 14.47 -27.43
C GLY A 219 -16.29 14.19 -27.38
N ASP A 220 -15.49 15.15 -26.93
CA ASP A 220 -14.03 15.00 -26.83
C ASP A 220 -13.62 14.04 -25.70
N LEU A 221 -14.45 13.93 -24.64
CA LEU A 221 -14.23 13.02 -23.52
C LEU A 221 -15.53 12.61 -22.85
N PHE A 222 -15.50 11.49 -22.09
CA PHE A 222 -16.66 10.94 -21.39
C PHE A 222 -16.64 11.25 -19.89
N GLN A 223 -15.43 11.27 -19.30
CA GLN A 223 -15.23 11.42 -17.87
C GLN A 223 -13.88 12.05 -17.57
N VAL A 224 -13.82 12.86 -16.53
CA VAL A 224 -12.57 13.42 -15.97
C VAL A 224 -12.61 13.37 -14.46
N ASN A 225 -11.52 12.93 -13.85
CA ASN A 225 -11.28 13.05 -12.43
C ASN A 225 -10.43 14.31 -12.19
N LEU A 226 -11.07 15.38 -11.73
CA LEU A 226 -10.38 16.62 -11.36
C LEU A 226 -9.94 16.53 -9.90
N SER A 227 -8.62 16.48 -9.68
CA SER A 227 -8.03 16.36 -8.35
C SER A 227 -7.66 17.73 -7.79
N VAL A 228 -7.90 17.92 -6.48
CA VAL A 228 -7.44 19.08 -5.71
C VAL A 228 -6.54 18.59 -4.60
N ARG A 229 -5.34 19.18 -4.48
CA ARG A 229 -4.43 18.93 -3.37
C ARG A 229 -4.60 19.99 -2.29
N GLN A 230 -4.71 19.53 -1.06
CA GLN A 230 -4.65 20.36 0.12
C GLN A 230 -3.41 19.99 0.94
N SER A 231 -2.64 20.97 1.36
CA SER A 231 -1.40 20.76 2.11
C SER A 231 -1.39 21.61 3.36
N ARG A 232 -0.87 21.08 4.45
CA ARG A 232 -0.65 21.80 5.71
C ARG A 232 0.42 21.10 6.55
N PRO A 233 1.02 21.78 7.53
CA PRO A 233 1.94 21.17 8.48
C PRO A 233 1.29 19.96 9.18
N LEU A 234 2.03 18.86 9.28
CA LEU A 234 1.58 17.64 9.94
C LEU A 234 1.92 17.68 11.42
N VAL A 235 0.90 17.67 12.30
CA VAL A 235 1.05 17.66 13.76
C VAL A 235 0.81 16.27 14.35
N ALA A 236 -0.03 15.47 13.68
CA ALA A 236 -0.43 14.13 14.14
C ALA A 236 0.50 13.04 13.61
N ASN A 237 0.64 11.95 14.35
CA ASN A 237 1.32 10.76 13.84
C ASN A 237 0.51 10.16 12.67
N PRO A 238 1.12 9.91 11.49
CA PRO A 238 0.43 9.40 10.31
C PRO A 238 -0.29 8.06 10.53
N LEU A 239 0.21 7.19 11.39
CA LEU A 239 -0.48 5.94 11.75
C LEU A 239 -1.78 6.19 12.52
N ASN A 240 -1.85 7.28 13.30
CA ASN A 240 -3.10 7.70 13.94
C ASN A 240 -4.10 8.26 12.92
N ILE A 241 -3.61 9.01 11.91
CA ILE A 241 -4.42 9.46 10.78
C ILE A 241 -4.99 8.25 10.02
N TYR A 242 -4.16 7.25 9.73
CA TYR A 242 -4.59 5.99 9.12
C TYR A 242 -5.67 5.31 9.97
N SER A 243 -5.46 5.22 11.28
CA SER A 243 -6.41 4.59 12.20
C SER A 243 -7.76 5.33 12.25
N ALA A 244 -7.75 6.66 12.13
CA ALA A 244 -8.97 7.47 12.02
C ALA A 244 -9.66 7.27 10.66
N LEU A 245 -8.91 7.33 9.56
CA LEU A 245 -9.42 7.10 8.21
C LEU A 245 -10.08 5.72 8.09
N ARG A 246 -9.44 4.69 8.64
CA ARG A 246 -9.95 3.31 8.67
C ARG A 246 -11.32 3.20 9.33
N LYS A 247 -11.58 4.00 10.37
CA LYS A 247 -12.88 4.03 11.07
C LYS A 247 -13.93 4.87 10.34
N LEU A 248 -13.51 6.02 9.81
CA LEU A 248 -14.41 6.97 9.17
C LEU A 248 -14.84 6.53 7.77
N ASN A 249 -13.94 6.02 6.99
CA ASN A 249 -14.15 5.64 5.60
C ASN A 249 -13.45 4.33 5.25
N PRO A 250 -13.90 3.18 5.75
CA PRO A 250 -13.31 1.88 5.42
C PRO A 250 -13.53 1.59 3.94
N SER A 251 -12.43 1.58 3.19
CA SER A 251 -12.41 1.35 1.74
C SER A 251 -11.80 -0.03 1.41
N PRO A 252 -12.13 -0.63 0.25
CA PRO A 252 -11.65 -1.99 -0.10
C PRO A 252 -10.14 -2.10 -0.30
N TYR A 253 -9.46 -0.99 -0.57
CA TYR A 253 -8.01 -0.96 -0.85
C TYR A 253 -7.32 0.11 -0.02
N MET A 254 -7.38 -0.06 1.29
CA MET A 254 -6.69 0.84 2.21
C MET A 254 -5.22 0.48 2.32
N SER A 255 -4.38 1.48 2.49
CA SER A 255 -2.95 1.25 2.71
C SER A 255 -2.34 2.26 3.67
N TYR A 256 -1.37 1.78 4.43
CA TYR A 256 -0.42 2.60 5.17
C TYR A 256 1.00 2.13 4.84
N MET A 257 1.81 3.02 4.29
CA MET A 257 3.20 2.76 3.98
C MET A 257 4.08 3.76 4.72
N HIS A 258 5.08 3.26 5.42
CA HIS A 258 6.08 4.06 6.11
C HIS A 258 7.44 3.87 5.43
N THR A 259 8.08 4.98 5.10
CA THR A 259 9.44 5.04 4.59
C THR A 259 10.24 6.10 5.36
N PRO A 260 11.57 6.12 5.28
CA PRO A 260 12.37 7.15 5.95
C PRO A 260 12.08 8.58 5.46
N HIS A 261 11.56 8.72 4.23
CA HIS A 261 11.43 10.02 3.57
C HIS A 261 10.00 10.53 3.48
N PHE A 262 9.03 9.63 3.41
CA PHE A 262 7.60 9.96 3.31
C PHE A 262 6.73 8.84 3.87
N GLN A 263 5.47 9.14 4.11
CA GLN A 263 4.47 8.16 4.50
C GLN A 263 3.22 8.32 3.65
N ILE A 264 2.62 7.20 3.27
CA ILE A 264 1.38 7.17 2.49
C ILE A 264 0.26 6.62 3.36
N VAL A 265 -0.82 7.40 3.48
CA VAL A 265 -2.09 7.00 4.09
C VAL A 265 -3.14 7.05 3.01
N SER A 266 -3.72 5.91 2.65
CA SER A 266 -4.67 5.82 1.54
C SER A 266 -5.94 5.07 1.92
N GLY A 267 -7.09 5.57 1.42
CA GLY A 267 -8.40 4.94 1.49
C GLY A 267 -9.00 4.77 0.10
N SER A 268 -8.29 4.08 -0.81
CA SER A 268 -8.73 3.87 -2.19
C SER A 268 -9.96 2.94 -2.26
N PRO A 269 -11.02 3.33 -2.98
CA PRO A 269 -12.18 2.47 -3.21
C PRO A 269 -12.03 1.56 -4.43
N GLU A 270 -11.03 1.78 -5.28
CA GLU A 270 -11.02 1.28 -6.66
C GLU A 270 -9.86 0.33 -6.94
N LEU A 271 -10.19 -0.76 -7.63
CA LEU A 271 -9.22 -1.70 -8.19
C LEU A 271 -8.84 -1.25 -9.61
N LEU A 272 -7.60 -0.86 -9.81
CA LEU A 272 -7.08 -0.57 -11.14
C LEU A 272 -7.01 -1.85 -11.98
N VAL A 273 -6.23 -2.83 -11.51
CA VAL A 273 -6.11 -4.14 -12.15
C VAL A 273 -5.66 -5.19 -11.13
N LYS A 274 -6.26 -6.38 -11.22
CA LYS A 274 -5.80 -7.60 -10.56
C LYS A 274 -5.47 -8.64 -11.63
N LYS A 275 -4.27 -9.20 -11.56
CA LYS A 275 -3.89 -10.35 -12.37
C LYS A 275 -3.64 -11.53 -11.45
N LYS A 276 -4.31 -12.66 -11.74
CA LYS A 276 -4.06 -13.95 -11.08
C LYS A 276 -3.95 -15.01 -12.16
N ARG A 277 -2.76 -15.56 -12.38
CA ARG A 277 -2.45 -16.46 -13.53
C ARG A 277 -2.82 -15.80 -14.87
N ASP A 278 -3.75 -16.42 -15.61
CA ASP A 278 -4.24 -15.96 -16.92
C ASP A 278 -5.48 -15.05 -16.81
N GLU A 279 -6.01 -14.88 -15.60
CA GLU A 279 -7.16 -14.02 -15.37
C GLU A 279 -6.71 -12.59 -15.05
N ILE A 280 -7.32 -11.62 -15.72
CA ILE A 280 -7.16 -10.19 -15.45
C ILE A 280 -8.53 -9.63 -15.12
N SER A 281 -8.64 -8.90 -14.03
CA SER A 281 -9.86 -8.23 -13.61
C SER A 281 -9.60 -6.77 -13.25
N THR A 282 -10.60 -5.94 -13.50
CA THR A 282 -10.65 -4.54 -13.09
C THR A 282 -12.03 -4.24 -12.51
N ARG A 283 -12.13 -3.24 -11.66
CA ARG A 283 -13.42 -2.82 -11.07
C ARG A 283 -13.49 -1.29 -11.10
N PRO A 284 -13.75 -0.71 -12.29
CA PRO A 284 -13.89 0.74 -12.40
C PRO A 284 -15.14 1.22 -11.67
N ILE A 285 -15.02 2.35 -10.98
CA ILE A 285 -16.11 3.01 -10.24
C ILE A 285 -16.37 4.36 -10.89
N ALA A 286 -17.65 4.66 -11.15
CA ALA A 286 -18.09 5.98 -11.58
C ALA A 286 -19.22 6.47 -10.68
N GLY A 287 -19.17 7.75 -10.35
CA GLY A 287 -20.26 8.40 -9.59
C GLY A 287 -21.46 8.68 -10.48
N THR A 288 -22.67 8.35 -10.00
CA THR A 288 -23.93 8.69 -10.68
C THR A 288 -24.81 9.50 -9.76
N ARG A 289 -25.36 10.60 -10.28
CA ARG A 289 -26.37 11.40 -9.60
C ARG A 289 -27.52 11.70 -10.54
N SER A 290 -28.72 11.93 -9.98
CA SER A 290 -29.84 12.47 -10.74
C SER A 290 -29.45 13.83 -11.30
N ARG A 291 -29.84 14.09 -12.56
CA ARG A 291 -29.66 15.41 -13.15
C ARG A 291 -30.52 16.40 -12.36
N GLY A 292 -29.93 17.50 -11.92
CA GLY A 292 -30.65 18.61 -11.32
C GLY A 292 -31.68 19.19 -12.31
N ALA A 293 -32.76 19.74 -11.75
CA ALA A 293 -33.81 20.43 -12.54
C ALA A 293 -33.26 21.72 -13.15
#